data_364e7743512d665e52085038b0a13e37
#
_entry.id   364e7743512d665e52085038b0a13e37
#
_cell.length_a   1.000
_cell.length_b   1.000
_cell.length_c   1.000
_cell.angle_alpha   90.00
_cell.angle_beta   90.00
_cell.angle_gamma   90.00
#
_symmetry.space_group_name_H-M   'P 1'
#
loop_
_entity.id
_entity.type
_entity.pdbx_description
1 polymer ?
#
loop_
_entity_poly.entity_id
_entity_poly.type
_entity_poly.pdbx_seq_one_letter_code
_entity_poly.pdbx_strand_id
1 'polypeptide(L)'
;MGGSKSVTRFFVTSVGMGNGGNLGGLAGADAHCQSLASAEGAGDHTWRAYLSARATESEPATNARDRIGSGPWYNAEGLLVAANIENLHSSENRIRKETAVSERFDVVNGVGDVPNVHDILTGSRPDGTAFTGSGDLTCGNWTSSNDGRAQVGHHDRMGQGESANSWNSAHPSSGCSQQALQSTGGAGLFYCFAID
;
A
#
# COMPACT_ATOMS: atom_id res chain seq x y z
N MET A 1 15.05 -9.03 29.68
CA MET A 1 13.65 -9.44 29.51
C MET A 1 13.27 -9.01 28.12
N GLY A 2 13.16 -9.94 27.15
CA GLY A 2 12.69 -9.62 25.81
C GLY A 2 11.20 -9.31 25.88
N GLY A 3 10.81 -8.04 25.69
CA GLY A 3 9.41 -7.68 25.53
C GLY A 3 8.85 -8.45 24.32
N SER A 4 7.56 -8.81 24.35
CA SER A 4 6.89 -9.36 23.19
C SER A 4 6.82 -8.27 22.13
N LYS A 5 7.06 -8.61 20.84
CA LYS A 5 6.89 -7.69 19.72
C LYS A 5 5.44 -7.18 19.65
N SER A 6 5.26 -6.01 19.03
CA SER A 6 3.95 -5.45 18.77
C SER A 6 3.07 -6.45 18.01
N VAL A 7 1.78 -6.46 18.30
CA VAL A 7 0.80 -7.25 17.53
C VAL A 7 0.52 -6.63 16.17
N THR A 8 0.74 -5.33 16.01
CA THR A 8 0.53 -4.60 14.75
C THR A 8 1.53 -5.06 13.71
N ARG A 9 1.05 -5.60 12.60
CA ARG A 9 1.84 -6.11 11.48
C ARG A 9 1.34 -5.64 10.11
N PHE A 10 0.30 -4.80 10.10
CA PHE A 10 -0.30 -4.21 8.91
C PHE A 10 -0.96 -2.87 9.26
N PHE A 11 -0.81 -1.89 8.39
CA PHE A 11 -1.59 -0.65 8.41
C PHE A 11 -1.60 0.03 7.03
N VAL A 12 -2.53 0.97 6.84
CA VAL A 12 -2.47 1.98 5.78
C VAL A 12 -1.79 3.21 6.34
N THR A 13 -0.85 3.82 5.64
CA THR A 13 -0.21 5.04 6.13
C THR A 13 -1.24 6.12 6.45
N SER A 14 -1.20 6.72 7.64
CA SER A 14 -2.09 7.84 8.02
C SER A 14 -1.83 9.09 7.18
N VAL A 15 -0.63 9.21 6.64
CA VAL A 15 -0.16 10.34 5.83
C VAL A 15 0.77 9.84 4.73
N GLY A 16 0.60 10.38 3.53
CA GLY A 16 1.55 10.18 2.43
C GLY A 16 2.80 11.04 2.60
N MET A 17 3.77 10.85 1.73
CA MET A 17 5.02 11.63 1.77
C MET A 17 4.88 13.07 1.25
N GLY A 18 3.68 13.43 0.73
CA GLY A 18 3.37 14.80 0.27
C GLY A 18 3.98 15.18 -1.09
N ASN A 19 4.59 14.24 -1.78
CA ASN A 19 5.24 14.44 -3.08
C ASN A 19 4.71 13.47 -4.15
N GLY A 20 3.40 13.25 -4.15
CA GLY A 20 2.72 12.38 -5.11
C GLY A 20 3.29 10.96 -5.10
N GLY A 21 3.60 10.45 -6.28
CA GLY A 21 4.21 9.12 -6.47
C GLY A 21 5.73 9.07 -6.26
N ASN A 22 6.37 10.21 -5.98
CA ASN A 22 7.77 10.23 -5.59
C ASN A 22 7.91 9.91 -4.10
N LEU A 23 8.19 8.66 -3.81
CA LEU A 23 8.36 8.13 -2.46
C LEU A 23 9.85 7.95 -2.10
N GLY A 24 10.77 8.43 -2.95
CA GLY A 24 12.20 8.13 -2.80
C GLY A 24 12.53 6.65 -3.13
N GLY A 25 11.79 6.08 -4.08
CA GLY A 25 11.87 4.67 -4.45
C GLY A 25 11.27 3.74 -3.39
N LEU A 26 11.49 2.45 -3.56
CA LEU A 26 11.03 1.43 -2.60
C LEU A 26 11.66 1.64 -1.21
N ALA A 27 12.93 2.03 -1.18
CA ALA A 27 13.65 2.26 0.09
C ALA A 27 13.07 3.45 0.88
N GLY A 28 12.69 4.54 0.21
CA GLY A 28 12.05 5.69 0.84
C GLY A 28 10.67 5.34 1.40
N ALA A 29 9.88 4.57 0.65
CA ALA A 29 8.58 4.08 1.11
C ALA A 29 8.72 3.14 2.33
N ASP A 30 9.70 2.24 2.32
CA ASP A 30 9.98 1.36 3.47
C ASP A 30 10.37 2.14 4.71
N ALA A 31 11.24 3.14 4.56
CA ALA A 31 11.65 4.03 5.66
C ALA A 31 10.45 4.81 6.23
N HIS A 32 9.52 5.23 5.39
CA HIS A 32 8.29 5.89 5.82
C HIS A 32 7.40 4.94 6.65
N CYS A 33 7.18 3.69 6.17
CA CYS A 33 6.49 2.65 6.94
C CYS A 33 7.13 2.42 8.31
N GLN A 34 8.46 2.27 8.34
CA GLN A 34 9.23 2.04 9.57
C GLN A 34 9.08 3.23 10.54
N SER A 35 9.13 4.46 10.03
CA SER A 35 9.00 5.67 10.84
C SER A 35 7.60 5.78 11.47
N LEU A 36 6.54 5.57 10.69
CA LEU A 36 5.16 5.61 11.19
C LEU A 36 4.92 4.52 12.23
N ALA A 37 5.35 3.28 11.95
CA ALA A 37 5.24 2.18 12.91
C ALA A 37 5.99 2.46 14.22
N SER A 38 7.19 3.03 14.12
CA SER A 38 8.01 3.37 15.29
C SER A 38 7.37 4.44 16.17
N ALA A 39 6.70 5.41 15.56
CA ALA A 39 6.00 6.47 16.29
C ALA A 39 4.85 5.94 17.17
N GLU A 40 4.24 4.81 16.75
CA GLU A 40 3.11 4.18 17.44
C GLU A 40 3.54 2.89 18.21
N GLY A 41 4.83 2.72 18.48
CA GLY A 41 5.35 1.63 19.31
C GLY A 41 5.44 0.26 18.61
N ALA A 42 5.28 0.21 17.28
CA ALA A 42 5.43 -1.00 16.47
C ALA A 42 6.75 -1.04 15.68
N GLY A 43 7.74 -0.24 16.09
CA GLY A 43 9.06 -0.17 15.45
C GLY A 43 9.98 -1.36 15.74
N ASP A 44 9.56 -2.31 16.56
CA ASP A 44 10.24 -3.57 16.87
C ASP A 44 10.13 -4.63 15.76
N HIS A 45 9.31 -4.36 14.74
CA HIS A 45 9.24 -5.08 13.47
C HIS A 45 10.02 -4.37 12.38
N THR A 46 10.42 -5.14 11.35
CA THR A 46 10.93 -4.61 10.08
C THR A 46 9.77 -4.38 9.12
N TRP A 47 9.58 -3.14 8.68
CA TRP A 47 8.44 -2.75 7.86
C TRP A 47 8.79 -2.56 6.39
N ARG A 48 7.89 -2.98 5.52
CA ARG A 48 7.99 -2.81 4.06
C ARG A 48 6.69 -2.28 3.49
N ALA A 49 6.82 -1.37 2.52
CA ALA A 49 5.71 -0.92 1.73
C ALA A 49 5.28 -2.00 0.72
N TYR A 50 3.97 -2.21 0.57
CA TYR A 50 3.40 -3.09 -0.47
C TYR A 50 3.39 -2.36 -1.80
N LEU A 51 4.52 -2.35 -2.48
CA LEU A 51 4.73 -1.68 -3.75
C LEU A 51 5.51 -2.58 -4.69
N SER A 52 5.02 -2.75 -5.93
CA SER A 52 5.78 -3.35 -7.00
C SER A 52 6.63 -2.29 -7.71
N ALA A 53 7.73 -2.71 -8.31
CA ALA A 53 8.55 -1.91 -9.20
C ALA A 53 8.76 -2.64 -10.53
N ARG A 54 8.74 -1.91 -11.65
CA ARG A 54 8.98 -2.48 -12.97
C ARG A 54 10.46 -2.78 -13.17
N ALA A 55 10.76 -3.73 -14.05
CA ALA A 55 12.12 -3.98 -14.48
C ALA A 55 12.72 -2.74 -15.16
N THR A 56 14.01 -2.53 -14.98
CA THR A 56 14.84 -1.57 -15.71
C THR A 56 15.91 -2.31 -16.50
N GLU A 57 16.77 -1.60 -17.20
CA GLU A 57 17.91 -2.23 -17.90
C GLU A 57 18.89 -2.91 -16.92
N SER A 58 18.99 -2.42 -15.69
CA SER A 58 19.95 -2.89 -14.68
C SER A 58 19.32 -3.74 -13.58
N GLU A 59 18.01 -3.65 -13.36
CA GLU A 59 17.35 -4.31 -12.24
C GLU A 59 16.11 -5.10 -12.69
N PRO A 60 15.90 -6.32 -12.19
CA PRO A 60 14.68 -7.07 -12.45
C PRO A 60 13.46 -6.39 -11.81
N ALA A 61 12.28 -6.77 -12.27
CA ALA A 61 11.05 -6.33 -11.63
C ALA A 61 10.98 -6.83 -10.19
N THR A 62 10.42 -6.00 -9.31
CA THR A 62 10.15 -6.34 -7.92
C THR A 62 8.66 -6.51 -7.71
N ASN A 63 8.23 -7.64 -7.19
CA ASN A 63 6.83 -7.90 -6.88
C ASN A 63 6.52 -7.46 -5.44
N ALA A 64 5.43 -6.78 -5.21
CA ALA A 64 5.01 -6.37 -3.88
C ALA A 64 4.83 -7.57 -2.95
N ARG A 65 4.23 -8.66 -3.45
CA ARG A 65 4.00 -9.89 -2.68
C ARG A 65 5.27 -10.53 -2.12
N ASP A 66 6.40 -10.38 -2.81
CA ASP A 66 7.68 -11.00 -2.44
C ASP A 66 8.45 -10.16 -1.41
N ARG A 67 7.97 -8.94 -1.11
CA ARG A 67 8.64 -7.99 -0.22
C ARG A 67 8.13 -8.00 1.22
N ILE A 68 6.94 -8.51 1.45
CA ILE A 68 6.19 -8.27 2.68
C ILE A 68 6.25 -9.42 3.70
N GLY A 69 7.08 -10.43 3.47
CA GLY A 69 7.16 -11.61 4.34
C GLY A 69 6.04 -12.62 4.09
N SER A 70 5.77 -13.48 5.05
CA SER A 70 4.84 -14.61 4.90
C SER A 70 3.53 -14.49 5.71
N GLY A 71 3.42 -13.49 6.59
CA GLY A 71 2.30 -13.34 7.53
C GLY A 71 2.43 -14.22 8.79
N PRO A 72 1.37 -14.38 9.59
CA PRO A 72 0.10 -13.67 9.47
C PRO A 72 0.21 -12.16 9.76
N TRP A 73 -0.71 -11.37 9.20
CA TRP A 73 -0.74 -9.94 9.44
C TRP A 73 -2.00 -9.54 10.20
N TYR A 74 -1.80 -8.75 11.24
CA TYR A 74 -2.84 -8.17 12.08
C TYR A 74 -2.75 -6.65 11.98
N ASN A 75 -3.90 -5.98 11.94
CA ASN A 75 -3.95 -4.53 11.97
C ASN A 75 -3.61 -3.97 13.37
N ALA A 76 -3.61 -2.65 13.50
CA ALA A 76 -3.30 -1.96 14.76
C ALA A 76 -4.29 -2.31 15.89
N GLU A 77 -5.51 -2.74 15.58
CA GLU A 77 -6.51 -3.22 16.55
C GLU A 77 -6.33 -4.71 16.92
N GLY A 78 -5.35 -5.40 16.33
CA GLY A 78 -5.12 -6.83 16.55
C GLY A 78 -6.07 -7.73 15.75
N LEU A 79 -6.78 -7.21 14.74
CA LEU A 79 -7.64 -8.00 13.88
C LEU A 79 -6.83 -8.63 12.74
N LEU A 80 -7.05 -9.92 12.48
CA LEU A 80 -6.40 -10.63 11.38
C LEU A 80 -6.82 -10.02 10.03
N VAL A 81 -5.86 -9.57 9.26
CA VAL A 81 -6.04 -9.04 7.90
C VAL A 81 -5.85 -10.14 6.86
N ALA A 82 -4.80 -10.92 7.00
CA ALA A 82 -4.54 -12.10 6.17
C ALA A 82 -3.63 -13.09 6.90
N ALA A 83 -3.86 -14.36 6.67
CA ALA A 83 -3.10 -15.45 7.32
C ALA A 83 -1.73 -15.69 6.66
N ASN A 84 -1.64 -15.48 5.35
CA ASN A 84 -0.43 -15.70 4.54
C ASN A 84 -0.57 -15.01 3.17
N ILE A 85 0.43 -15.14 2.31
CA ILE A 85 0.47 -14.53 0.96
C ILE A 85 -0.70 -14.98 0.09
N GLU A 86 -1.02 -16.25 0.07
CA GLU A 86 -2.13 -16.81 -0.74
C GLU A 86 -3.47 -16.26 -0.27
N ASN A 87 -3.70 -16.25 1.04
CA ASN A 87 -4.90 -15.66 1.62
C ASN A 87 -5.00 -14.16 1.34
N LEU A 88 -3.89 -13.41 1.43
CA LEU A 88 -3.86 -11.98 1.14
C LEU A 88 -4.30 -11.66 -0.29
N HIS A 89 -3.92 -12.49 -1.27
CA HIS A 89 -4.23 -12.29 -2.69
C HIS A 89 -5.48 -13.07 -3.15
N SER A 90 -6.25 -13.62 -2.22
CA SER A 90 -7.53 -14.27 -2.47
C SER A 90 -8.72 -13.36 -2.11
N SER A 91 -9.93 -13.80 -2.40
CA SER A 91 -11.16 -13.15 -1.93
C SER A 91 -11.37 -13.23 -0.42
N GLU A 92 -10.62 -14.11 0.27
CA GLU A 92 -10.75 -14.39 1.69
C GLU A 92 -9.98 -13.43 2.60
N ASN A 93 -9.12 -12.56 2.04
CA ASN A 93 -8.46 -11.54 2.85
C ASN A 93 -9.49 -10.57 3.44
N ARG A 94 -9.13 -9.95 4.55
CA ARG A 94 -10.03 -9.09 5.32
C ARG A 94 -9.72 -7.59 5.17
N ILE A 95 -9.03 -7.18 4.10
CA ILE A 95 -8.81 -5.76 3.81
C ILE A 95 -10.15 -5.14 3.40
N ARG A 96 -10.67 -4.26 4.23
CA ARG A 96 -11.91 -3.49 4.08
C ARG A 96 -11.76 -2.17 4.83
N LYS A 97 -12.67 -1.24 4.64
CA LYS A 97 -12.65 0.07 5.32
C LYS A 97 -12.45 -0.04 6.84
N GLU A 98 -13.12 -1.01 7.47
CA GLU A 98 -13.11 -1.20 8.91
C GLU A 98 -11.82 -1.85 9.44
N THR A 99 -11.07 -2.55 8.59
CA THR A 99 -9.86 -3.29 8.99
C THR A 99 -8.58 -2.71 8.42
N ALA A 100 -8.67 -1.95 7.32
CA ALA A 100 -7.54 -1.23 6.74
C ALA A 100 -7.34 0.13 7.45
N VAL A 101 -7.13 0.06 8.76
CA VAL A 101 -6.88 1.22 9.61
C VAL A 101 -5.44 1.70 9.48
N SER A 102 -5.19 2.94 9.92
CA SER A 102 -3.85 3.52 9.98
C SER A 102 -3.04 2.93 11.15
N GLU A 103 -1.74 3.27 11.21
CA GLU A 103 -0.88 2.95 12.34
C GLU A 103 -1.39 3.55 13.66
N ARG A 104 -2.24 4.59 13.58
CA ARG A 104 -2.84 5.30 14.72
C ARG A 104 -4.20 4.78 15.11
N PHE A 105 -4.64 3.66 14.55
CA PHE A 105 -5.99 3.08 14.73
C PHE A 105 -7.12 3.90 14.06
N ASP A 106 -6.79 4.92 13.26
CA ASP A 106 -7.79 5.72 12.58
C ASP A 106 -8.35 4.96 11.36
N VAL A 107 -9.67 5.05 11.17
CA VAL A 107 -10.30 4.59 9.92
C VAL A 107 -9.87 5.52 8.80
N VAL A 108 -9.30 4.96 7.74
CA VAL A 108 -8.93 5.71 6.54
C VAL A 108 -10.20 6.04 5.75
N ASN A 109 -10.37 7.30 5.39
CA ASN A 109 -11.52 7.76 4.62
C ASN A 109 -11.65 7.01 3.28
N GLY A 110 -12.88 6.65 2.94
CA GLY A 110 -13.22 5.94 1.71
C GLY A 110 -14.39 6.57 0.99
N VAL A 111 -15.05 5.81 0.12
CA VAL A 111 -16.24 6.27 -0.62
C VAL A 111 -17.30 6.78 0.36
N GLY A 112 -17.79 7.99 0.11
CA GLY A 112 -18.78 8.67 0.94
C GLY A 112 -18.20 9.58 2.01
N ASP A 113 -16.91 9.53 2.27
CA ASP A 113 -16.20 10.44 3.19
C ASP A 113 -15.63 11.66 2.43
N VAL A 114 -15.31 12.71 3.18
CA VAL A 114 -14.68 13.93 2.64
C VAL A 114 -13.43 14.27 3.49
N PRO A 115 -12.23 14.30 2.86
CA PRO A 115 -11.93 13.84 1.49
C PRO A 115 -12.06 12.32 1.36
N ASN A 116 -12.41 11.83 0.16
CA ASN A 116 -12.21 10.43 -0.18
C ASN A 116 -10.73 10.20 -0.48
N VAL A 117 -10.11 9.21 0.18
CA VAL A 117 -8.69 8.85 0.02
C VAL A 117 -8.50 7.34 -0.12
N HIS A 118 -9.46 6.65 -0.74
CA HIS A 118 -9.47 5.20 -0.82
C HIS A 118 -8.47 4.60 -1.82
N ASP A 119 -7.95 5.42 -2.75
CA ASP A 119 -6.93 5.02 -3.71
C ASP A 119 -5.57 4.87 -3.00
N ILE A 120 -5.13 3.63 -2.85
CA ILE A 120 -3.87 3.27 -2.19
C ILE A 120 -2.86 2.86 -3.25
N LEU A 121 -1.67 3.46 -3.23
CA LEU A 121 -0.59 3.16 -4.17
C LEU A 121 -0.10 1.73 -4.00
N THR A 122 0.04 0.99 -5.10
CA THR A 122 0.54 -0.40 -5.09
C THR A 122 1.45 -0.73 -6.26
N GLY A 123 1.20 -0.18 -7.44
CA GLY A 123 1.92 -0.53 -8.68
C GLY A 123 1.80 -2.01 -9.04
N SER A 124 0.79 -2.71 -8.52
CA SER A 124 0.72 -4.17 -8.53
C SER A 124 -0.48 -4.69 -9.31
N ARG A 125 -0.33 -5.89 -9.88
CA ARG A 125 -1.41 -6.72 -10.40
C ARG A 125 -2.22 -7.32 -9.23
N PRO A 126 -3.42 -7.88 -9.48
CA PRO A 126 -4.24 -8.47 -8.40
C PRO A 126 -3.51 -9.56 -7.60
N ASP A 127 -2.61 -10.31 -8.22
CA ASP A 127 -1.82 -11.36 -7.60
C ASP A 127 -0.57 -10.83 -6.84
N GLY A 128 -0.37 -9.52 -6.80
CA GLY A 128 0.76 -8.86 -6.12
C GLY A 128 2.06 -8.82 -6.92
N THR A 129 2.02 -9.23 -8.20
CA THR A 129 3.18 -9.16 -9.09
C THR A 129 3.27 -7.80 -9.79
N ALA A 130 4.46 -7.45 -10.26
CA ALA A 130 4.68 -6.26 -11.09
C ALA A 130 4.06 -6.41 -12.48
N PHE A 131 3.65 -5.28 -13.07
CA PHE A 131 3.26 -5.24 -14.48
C PHE A 131 4.47 -5.43 -15.38
N THR A 132 4.32 -6.24 -16.45
CA THR A 132 5.38 -6.56 -17.40
C THR A 132 5.27 -5.80 -18.74
N GLY A 133 4.21 -5.00 -18.92
CA GLY A 133 3.97 -4.22 -20.14
C GLY A 133 4.83 -2.95 -20.24
N SER A 134 4.75 -2.26 -21.39
CA SER A 134 5.50 -1.02 -21.65
C SER A 134 5.00 0.21 -20.88
N GLY A 135 3.78 0.18 -20.33
CA GLY A 135 3.22 1.28 -19.54
C GLY A 135 3.82 1.35 -18.15
N ASP A 136 4.19 2.56 -17.70
CA ASP A 136 4.60 2.77 -16.33
C ASP A 136 3.38 2.95 -15.44
N LEU A 137 3.22 2.04 -14.47
CA LEU A 137 2.18 2.08 -13.44
C LEU A 137 2.78 2.17 -12.01
N THR A 138 3.99 2.70 -11.92
CA THR A 138 4.77 2.82 -10.68
C THR A 138 5.35 4.21 -10.46
N CYS A 139 4.92 5.21 -11.22
CA CYS A 139 5.48 6.58 -11.13
C CYS A 139 7.01 6.56 -11.19
N GLY A 140 7.60 5.92 -12.22
CA GLY A 140 9.05 5.81 -12.37
C GLY A 140 9.71 5.02 -11.24
N ASN A 141 9.12 3.89 -10.86
CA ASN A 141 9.56 3.12 -9.70
C ASN A 141 9.60 3.97 -8.42
N TRP A 142 8.54 4.76 -8.23
CA TRP A 142 8.31 5.58 -7.04
C TRP A 142 9.30 6.73 -6.88
N THR A 143 9.77 7.27 -8.00
CA THR A 143 10.69 8.42 -8.03
C THR A 143 10.15 9.63 -8.78
N SER A 144 8.93 9.54 -9.35
CA SER A 144 8.31 10.63 -10.11
C SER A 144 7.09 11.20 -9.39
N SER A 145 7.02 12.52 -9.34
CA SER A 145 5.86 13.30 -8.91
C SER A 145 5.22 14.11 -10.05
N ASN A 146 5.56 13.82 -11.29
CA ASN A 146 5.10 14.54 -12.48
C ASN A 146 4.44 13.58 -13.47
N ASP A 147 5.22 13.03 -14.38
CA ASP A 147 4.75 12.16 -15.45
C ASP A 147 4.54 10.72 -14.98
N GLY A 148 3.72 9.99 -15.74
CA GLY A 148 3.41 8.60 -15.47
C GLY A 148 2.09 8.42 -14.74
N ARG A 149 1.88 7.21 -14.26
CA ARG A 149 0.72 6.79 -13.47
C ARG A 149 1.15 5.76 -12.44
N ALA A 150 0.34 5.60 -11.40
CA ALA A 150 0.47 4.51 -10.46
C ALA A 150 -0.77 3.62 -10.51
N GLN A 151 -0.60 2.30 -10.50
CA GLN A 151 -1.72 1.42 -10.18
C GLN A 151 -2.08 1.61 -8.71
N VAL A 152 -3.38 1.76 -8.44
CA VAL A 152 -3.92 1.90 -7.09
C VAL A 152 -4.90 0.76 -6.79
N GLY A 153 -5.09 0.48 -5.51
CA GLY A 153 -6.13 -0.38 -4.99
C GLY A 153 -7.09 0.39 -4.09
N HIS A 154 -8.28 -0.13 -3.84
CA HIS A 154 -9.26 0.47 -2.97
C HIS A 154 -9.33 -0.28 -1.63
N HIS A 155 -8.83 0.34 -0.56
CA HIS A 155 -8.83 -0.29 0.76
C HIS A 155 -10.24 -0.60 1.27
N ASP A 156 -11.24 0.17 0.85
CA ASP A 156 -12.65 -0.01 1.21
C ASP A 156 -13.41 -0.93 0.25
N ARG A 157 -12.78 -1.35 -0.86
CA ARG A 157 -13.37 -2.19 -1.92
C ARG A 157 -14.66 -1.62 -2.51
N MET A 158 -14.76 -0.32 -2.56
CA MET A 158 -15.91 0.41 -3.09
C MET A 158 -15.55 1.07 -4.42
N GLY A 159 -16.57 1.31 -5.27
CA GLY A 159 -16.42 1.98 -6.55
C GLY A 159 -17.26 1.34 -7.64
N GLN A 160 -17.04 1.74 -8.89
CA GLN A 160 -17.76 1.24 -10.06
C GLN A 160 -16.89 0.25 -10.86
N GLY A 161 -17.51 -0.83 -11.32
CA GLY A 161 -16.86 -1.88 -12.11
C GLY A 161 -16.23 -2.98 -11.23
N GLU A 162 -15.92 -4.11 -11.87
CA GLU A 162 -15.41 -5.30 -11.18
C GLU A 162 -14.07 -5.07 -10.48
N SER A 163 -13.18 -4.29 -11.12
CA SER A 163 -11.86 -3.98 -10.57
C SER A 163 -11.91 -3.08 -9.32
N ALA A 164 -12.99 -2.32 -9.13
CA ALA A 164 -13.16 -1.46 -7.95
C ALA A 164 -13.15 -2.23 -6.63
N ASN A 165 -13.48 -3.52 -6.65
CA ASN A 165 -13.44 -4.40 -5.48
C ASN A 165 -12.02 -4.90 -5.13
N SER A 166 -11.01 -4.53 -5.94
CA SER A 166 -9.63 -4.94 -5.70
C SER A 166 -8.94 -4.01 -4.69
N TRP A 167 -8.48 -4.58 -3.60
CA TRP A 167 -7.75 -3.83 -2.59
C TRP A 167 -6.38 -3.32 -3.09
N ASN A 168 -5.79 -3.99 -4.11
CA ASN A 168 -4.43 -3.71 -4.57
C ASN A 168 -4.32 -3.38 -6.06
N SER A 169 -5.38 -3.52 -6.87
CA SER A 169 -5.30 -3.35 -8.32
C SER A 169 -6.63 -2.91 -8.93
N ALA A 170 -7.14 -1.75 -8.52
CA ALA A 170 -8.42 -1.22 -8.98
C ALA A 170 -8.31 -0.51 -10.34
N HIS A 171 -7.48 0.52 -10.43
CA HIS A 171 -7.26 1.30 -11.65
C HIS A 171 -5.94 2.08 -11.60
N PRO A 172 -5.44 2.62 -12.73
CA PRO A 172 -4.36 3.58 -12.75
C PRO A 172 -4.82 4.96 -12.23
N SER A 173 -3.95 5.67 -11.53
CA SER A 173 -4.16 7.08 -11.18
C SER A 173 -4.17 7.97 -12.43
N SER A 174 -4.67 9.21 -12.32
CA SER A 174 -4.64 10.18 -13.42
C SER A 174 -3.25 10.72 -13.73
N GLY A 175 -2.32 10.62 -12.77
CA GLY A 175 -0.94 11.05 -12.88
C GLY A 175 -0.17 10.75 -11.60
N CYS A 176 1.08 11.21 -11.52
CA CYS A 176 1.97 10.98 -10.38
C CYS A 176 2.09 12.18 -9.45
N SER A 177 1.58 13.36 -9.81
CA SER A 177 1.60 14.51 -8.91
C SER A 177 0.63 14.30 -7.73
N GLN A 178 0.89 14.95 -6.61
CA GLN A 178 0.00 14.91 -5.45
C GLN A 178 -1.43 15.32 -5.82
N GLN A 179 -1.58 16.36 -6.64
CA GLN A 179 -2.88 16.81 -7.12
C GLN A 179 -3.57 15.77 -8.02
N ALA A 180 -2.81 15.11 -8.90
CA ALA A 180 -3.35 14.07 -9.77
C ALA A 180 -3.83 12.85 -8.96
N LEU A 181 -3.11 12.44 -7.92
CA LEU A 181 -3.56 11.39 -7.01
C LEU A 181 -4.85 11.79 -6.27
N GLN A 182 -4.92 13.02 -5.78
CA GLN A 182 -6.11 13.54 -5.10
C GLN A 182 -7.34 13.61 -6.01
N SER A 183 -7.14 13.87 -7.31
CA SER A 183 -8.23 14.01 -8.27
C SER A 183 -8.99 12.71 -8.54
N THR A 184 -8.40 11.55 -8.23
CA THR A 184 -9.03 10.23 -8.38
C THR A 184 -9.47 9.60 -7.06
N GLY A 185 -9.26 10.27 -5.93
CA GLY A 185 -9.63 9.77 -4.61
C GLY A 185 -8.46 9.17 -3.84
N GLY A 186 -7.24 9.65 -4.08
CA GLY A 186 -6.04 9.26 -3.36
C GLY A 186 -5.43 10.40 -2.55
N ALA A 187 -4.39 10.09 -1.79
CA ALA A 187 -3.58 11.06 -1.06
C ALA A 187 -2.09 10.68 -1.06
N GLY A 188 -1.69 9.72 -1.89
CA GLY A 188 -0.34 9.16 -1.87
C GLY A 188 -0.11 8.20 -0.70
N LEU A 189 -1.18 7.59 -0.18
CA LEU A 189 -1.11 6.57 0.87
C LEU A 189 -0.71 5.22 0.29
N PHE A 190 -0.11 4.36 1.12
CA PHE A 190 0.24 3.00 0.76
C PHE A 190 0.14 2.05 1.95
N TYR A 191 0.08 0.74 1.67
CA TYR A 191 0.03 -0.29 2.70
C TYR A 191 1.43 -0.59 3.23
N CYS A 192 1.53 -0.79 4.54
CA CYS A 192 2.73 -1.21 5.24
C CYS A 192 2.53 -2.58 5.88
N PHE A 193 3.51 -3.47 5.71
CA PHE A 193 3.50 -4.82 6.25
C PHE A 193 4.78 -5.09 7.04
N ALA A 194 4.66 -5.71 8.21
CA ALA A 194 5.80 -6.27 8.93
C ALA A 194 6.21 -7.60 8.30
N ILE A 195 7.53 -7.79 8.11
CA ILE A 195 8.07 -8.97 7.41
C ILE A 195 8.56 -10.09 8.35
N ASP A 196 8.62 -9.82 9.67
CA ASP A 196 9.19 -10.70 10.70
C ASP A 196 8.25 -10.93 11.90
#